data_587b1a1360465cc6c9ad416889f4488e
#
_entry.id   587b1a1360465cc6c9ad416889f4488e
#
_cell.length_a   1.000
_cell.length_b   1.000
_cell.length_c   1.000
_cell.angle_alpha   90.00
_cell.angle_beta   90.00
_cell.angle_gamma   90.00
#
_symmetry.space_group_name_H-M   'P 1'
#
loop_
_entity.id
_entity.type
_entity.pdbx_description
1 polymer ?
#
loop_
_entity_poly.entity_id
_entity_poly.type
_entity_poly.pdbx_seq_one_letter_code
_entity_poly.pdbx_strand_id
1 'polypeptide(L)'
;MKLVWRARALADLESLMSYIAERSEPAAERLQAAIEACASGLTQHPFLYRPGRVEGTREAVVHPNYILIYRVGAETVEIVRVVHSRQQYP
;
A
#
# COMPACT_ATOMS: atom_id res chain seq x y z
N MET A 1 16.84 -5.20 2.30
CA MET A 1 15.83 -5.33 1.24
C MET A 1 15.55 -3.99 0.61
N LYS A 2 15.28 -4.00 -0.67
CA LYS A 2 14.94 -2.79 -1.43
C LYS A 2 13.44 -2.68 -1.57
N LEU A 3 12.90 -1.48 -1.38
CA LEU A 3 11.48 -1.19 -1.58
C LEU A 3 11.26 -0.73 -3.01
N VAL A 4 10.32 -1.36 -3.70
CA VAL A 4 9.97 -1.02 -5.08
C VAL A 4 8.46 -0.79 -5.16
N TRP A 5 8.07 0.32 -5.78
CA TRP A 5 6.66 0.61 -6.07
C TRP A 5 6.38 0.29 -7.53
N ARG A 6 5.45 -0.61 -7.80
CA ARG A 6 5.02 -0.87 -9.18
C ARG A 6 4.26 0.34 -9.71
N ALA A 7 4.29 0.51 -11.03
CA ALA A 7 3.59 1.61 -11.69
C ALA A 7 2.12 1.66 -11.32
N ARG A 8 1.45 0.51 -11.23
CA ARG A 8 0.03 0.44 -10.86
C ARG A 8 -0.20 0.94 -9.44
N ALA A 9 0.68 0.60 -8.52
CA ALA A 9 0.56 1.05 -7.14
C ALA A 9 0.77 2.55 -7.03
N LEU A 10 1.72 3.11 -7.78
CA LEU A 10 1.92 4.56 -7.83
C LEU A 10 0.71 5.27 -8.40
N ALA A 11 0.10 4.71 -9.44
CA ALA A 11 -1.12 5.26 -10.02
C ALA A 11 -2.29 5.21 -9.02
N ASP A 12 -2.42 4.09 -8.29
CA ASP A 12 -3.43 3.97 -7.23
C ASP A 12 -3.24 5.07 -6.18
N LEU A 13 -2.00 5.26 -5.72
CA LEU A 13 -1.68 6.24 -4.68
C LEU A 13 -2.00 7.66 -5.16
N GLU A 14 -1.61 7.98 -6.40
CA GLU A 14 -1.84 9.29 -6.97
C GLU A 14 -3.34 9.60 -7.09
N SER A 15 -4.12 8.64 -7.60
CA SER A 15 -5.57 8.78 -7.72
C SER A 15 -6.22 8.95 -6.35
N LEU A 16 -5.79 8.18 -5.37
CA LEU A 16 -6.32 8.25 -4.01
C LEU A 16 -6.03 9.61 -3.37
N MET A 17 -4.78 10.08 -3.50
CA MET A 17 -4.38 11.37 -2.93
C MET A 17 -5.16 12.53 -3.57
N SER A 18 -5.34 12.50 -4.89
CA SER A 18 -6.14 13.53 -5.59
C SER A 18 -7.59 13.54 -5.11
N TYR A 19 -8.18 12.35 -4.98
CA TYR A 19 -9.56 12.21 -4.53
C TYR A 19 -9.77 12.77 -3.13
N ILE A 20 -8.88 12.44 -2.20
CA ILE A 20 -9.00 12.89 -0.80
C ILE A 20 -8.67 14.36 -0.68
N ALA A 21 -7.65 14.84 -1.41
CA ALA A 21 -7.23 16.23 -1.34
C ALA A 21 -8.32 17.20 -1.80
N GLU A 22 -9.18 16.78 -2.74
CA GLU A 22 -10.33 17.57 -3.16
C GLU A 22 -11.29 17.87 -2.00
N ARG A 23 -11.29 17.01 -0.99
CA ARG A 23 -12.16 17.15 0.20
C ARG A 23 -11.41 17.69 1.40
N SER A 24 -10.16 17.29 1.57
CA SER A 24 -9.33 17.69 2.70
C SER A 24 -7.87 17.44 2.41
N GLU A 25 -7.11 18.49 2.14
CA GLU A 25 -5.67 18.36 1.94
C GLU A 25 -4.96 17.81 3.18
N PRO A 26 -5.27 18.24 4.41
CA PRO A 26 -4.64 17.66 5.59
C PRO A 26 -4.90 16.15 5.73
N ALA A 27 -6.10 15.69 5.36
CA ALA A 27 -6.41 14.26 5.42
C ALA A 27 -5.58 13.48 4.39
N ALA A 28 -5.41 14.02 3.18
CA ALA A 28 -4.58 13.40 2.15
C ALA A 28 -3.12 13.30 2.61
N GLU A 29 -2.59 14.36 3.20
CA GLU A 29 -1.21 14.37 3.71
C GLU A 29 -1.00 13.33 4.81
N ARG A 30 -1.95 13.21 5.73
CA ARG A 30 -1.87 12.23 6.82
C ARG A 30 -1.90 10.81 6.30
N LEU A 31 -2.79 10.54 5.35
CA LEU A 31 -2.91 9.21 4.77
C LEU A 31 -1.66 8.84 3.97
N GLN A 32 -1.16 9.76 3.17
CA GLN A 32 0.06 9.53 2.41
C GLN A 32 1.23 9.22 3.33
N ALA A 33 1.39 9.98 4.42
CA ALA A 33 2.44 9.73 5.39
C ALA A 33 2.31 8.34 6.03
N ALA A 34 1.08 7.92 6.36
CA ALA A 34 0.83 6.61 6.94
C ALA A 34 1.16 5.49 5.95
N ILE A 35 0.79 5.66 4.68
CA ILE A 35 1.08 4.68 3.62
C ILE A 35 2.60 4.56 3.43
N GLU A 36 3.30 5.68 3.33
CA GLU A 36 4.75 5.69 3.12
C GLU A 36 5.50 5.09 4.32
N ALA A 37 5.07 5.40 5.53
CA ALA A 37 5.67 4.84 6.74
C ALA A 37 5.48 3.32 6.80
N CYS A 38 4.28 2.84 6.46
CA CYS A 38 4.00 1.41 6.41
C CYS A 38 4.88 0.72 5.38
N ALA A 39 4.93 1.27 4.16
CA ALA A 39 5.74 0.70 3.08
C ALA A 39 7.22 0.62 3.46
N SER A 40 7.75 1.67 4.05
CA SER A 40 9.15 1.69 4.49
C SER A 40 9.44 0.63 5.54
N GLY A 41 8.52 0.39 6.46
CA GLY A 41 8.67 -0.64 7.48
C GLY A 41 8.68 -2.06 6.95
N LEU A 42 8.11 -2.30 5.77
CA LEU A 42 8.03 -3.64 5.19
C LEU A 42 9.42 -4.21 4.85
N THR A 43 10.40 -3.37 4.58
CA THR A 43 11.76 -3.84 4.27
C THR A 43 12.44 -4.47 5.49
N GLN A 44 12.02 -4.10 6.69
CA GLN A 44 12.56 -4.65 7.95
C GLN A 44 11.68 -5.78 8.49
N HIS A 45 10.38 -5.75 8.19
CA HIS A 45 9.42 -6.72 8.70
C HIS A 45 8.48 -7.20 7.59
N PRO A 46 9.03 -7.85 6.53
CA PRO A 46 8.24 -8.18 5.33
C PRO A 46 7.15 -9.21 5.59
N PHE A 47 7.27 -10.02 6.64
CA PHE A 47 6.31 -11.08 6.93
C PHE A 47 5.39 -10.77 8.11
N LEU A 48 5.37 -9.51 8.55
CA LEU A 48 4.55 -9.07 9.68
C LEU A 48 3.05 -9.16 9.38
N TYR A 49 2.66 -8.92 8.14
CA TYR A 49 1.26 -8.80 7.77
C TYR A 49 0.71 -10.08 7.15
N ARG A 50 -0.62 -10.18 7.08
CA ARG A 50 -1.33 -11.38 6.66
C ARG A 50 -1.14 -11.71 5.18
N PRO A 51 -1.32 -12.97 4.77
CA PRO A 51 -1.38 -13.33 3.35
C PRO A 51 -2.53 -12.63 2.65
N GLY A 52 -2.33 -12.28 1.38
CA GLY A 52 -3.34 -11.61 0.57
C GLY A 52 -4.25 -12.60 -0.15
N ARG A 53 -5.26 -12.06 -0.83
CA ARG A 53 -6.21 -12.86 -1.62
C ARG A 53 -5.56 -13.53 -2.81
N VAL A 54 -4.58 -12.87 -3.39
CA VAL A 54 -3.81 -13.44 -4.50
C VAL A 54 -2.62 -14.18 -3.91
N GLU A 55 -2.41 -15.42 -4.34
CA GLU A 55 -1.29 -16.23 -3.87
C GLU A 55 0.03 -15.48 -4.06
N GLY A 56 0.88 -15.54 -3.05
CA GLY A 56 2.18 -14.86 -3.09
C GLY A 56 2.13 -13.39 -2.67
N THR A 57 0.95 -12.84 -2.43
CA THR A 57 0.84 -11.46 -1.94
C THR A 57 0.57 -11.42 -0.44
N ARG A 58 0.78 -10.24 0.14
CA ARG A 58 0.42 -9.93 1.52
C ARG A 58 -0.32 -8.61 1.57
N GLU A 59 -1.08 -8.41 2.64
CA GLU A 59 -1.92 -7.23 2.82
C GLU A 59 -1.55 -6.54 4.12
N ALA A 60 -1.19 -5.26 4.01
CA ALA A 60 -0.97 -4.40 5.18
C ALA A 60 -2.11 -3.39 5.27
N VAL A 61 -2.89 -3.45 6.34
CA VAL A 61 -3.97 -2.49 6.57
C VAL A 61 -3.35 -1.22 7.14
N VAL A 62 -3.30 -0.18 6.31
CA VAL A 62 -2.68 1.11 6.69
C VAL A 62 -3.68 2.09 7.27
N HIS A 63 -4.97 1.83 7.04
CA HIS A 63 -6.09 2.66 7.47
C HIS A 63 -7.33 1.76 7.42
N PRO A 64 -8.38 1.98 8.23
CA PRO A 64 -9.57 1.14 8.15
C PRO A 64 -10.14 0.96 6.75
N ASN A 65 -9.93 1.94 5.87
CA ASN A 65 -10.45 1.90 4.50
C ASN A 65 -9.43 1.55 3.43
N TYR A 66 -8.14 1.42 3.75
CA TYR A 66 -7.12 1.24 2.72
C TYR A 66 -6.10 0.18 3.08
N ILE A 67 -5.72 -0.60 2.07
CA ILE A 67 -4.82 -1.74 2.20
C ILE A 67 -3.70 -1.61 1.17
N LEU A 68 -2.46 -1.83 1.61
CA LEU A 68 -1.32 -2.03 0.72
C LEU A 68 -1.22 -3.51 0.38
N ILE A 69 -1.17 -3.82 -0.91
CA ILE A 69 -0.91 -5.16 -1.40
C ILE A 69 0.55 -5.21 -1.81
N TYR A 70 1.31 -6.19 -1.29
CA TYR A 70 2.73 -6.27 -1.61
C TYR A 70 3.20 -7.71 -1.79
N ARG A 71 4.37 -7.88 -2.40
CA ARG A 71 5.05 -9.17 -2.57
C ARG A 71 6.45 -9.08 -1.99
N VAL A 72 6.89 -10.17 -1.40
CA VAL A 72 8.25 -10.27 -0.87
C VAL A 72 9.06 -11.14 -1.81
N GLY A 73 10.11 -10.58 -2.38
CA GLY A 73 11.09 -11.31 -3.18
C GLY A 73 12.34 -11.61 -2.38
N ALA A 74 13.37 -12.13 -3.05
CA ALA A 74 14.63 -12.48 -2.39
C ALA A 74 15.34 -11.24 -1.82
N GLU A 75 15.31 -10.14 -2.55
CA GLU A 75 16.01 -8.91 -2.16
C GLU A 75 15.14 -7.67 -2.20
N THR A 76 13.85 -7.82 -2.53
CA THR A 76 12.94 -6.70 -2.69
C THR A 76 11.61 -6.94 -2.00
N VAL A 77 10.99 -5.84 -1.61
CA VAL A 77 9.56 -5.79 -1.29
C VAL A 77 8.94 -4.92 -2.38
N GLU A 78 7.97 -5.48 -3.11
CA GLU A 78 7.26 -4.75 -4.15
C GLU A 78 5.87 -4.36 -3.68
N ILE A 79 5.56 -3.07 -3.74
CA ILE A 79 4.18 -2.61 -3.54
C ILE A 79 3.44 -2.81 -4.86
N VAL A 80 2.42 -3.66 -4.84
CA VAL A 80 1.69 -4.10 -6.03
C VAL A 80 0.46 -3.26 -6.28
N ARG A 81 -0.29 -2.94 -5.24
CA ARG A 81 -1.50 -2.14 -5.32
C ARG A 81 -1.72 -1.37 -4.02
N VAL A 82 -2.49 -0.28 -4.13
CA VAL A 82 -3.14 0.37 -2.99
C VAL A 82 -4.63 0.31 -3.29
N VAL A 83 -5.41 -0.34 -2.43
CA VAL A 83 -6.84 -0.57 -2.70
C VAL A 83 -7.69 -0.14 -1.51
N HIS A 84 -8.95 0.18 -1.79
CA HIS A 84 -9.94 0.37 -0.73
C HIS A 84 -10.27 -0.98 -0.12
N SER A 85 -10.46 -1.04 1.19
CA SER A 85 -10.72 -2.30 1.91
C SER A 85 -11.97 -3.04 1.41
N ARG A 86 -12.91 -2.33 0.80
CA ARG A 86 -14.14 -2.90 0.24
C ARG A 86 -14.05 -3.18 -1.25
N GLN A 87 -12.94 -2.80 -1.87
CA GLN A 87 -12.75 -3.00 -3.30
C GLN A 87 -12.50 -4.48 -3.56
N GLN A 88 -13.12 -4.99 -4.62
CA GLN A 88 -12.82 -6.34 -5.08
C GLN A 88 -11.54 -6.29 -5.90
N TYR A 89 -10.58 -7.13 -5.52
CA TYR A 89 -9.38 -7.36 -6.30
C TYR A 89 -9.06 -8.86 -6.26
N PRO A 90 -8.38 -9.46 -7.13
CA PRO A 90 -7.55 -8.87 -8.15
C PRO A 90 -8.29 -8.04 -9.16
#